data_7732fcc82211043362c7f9d35325790d
#
_entry.id   7732fcc82211043362c7f9d35325790d
#
_cell.length_a   1.000
_cell.length_b   1.000
_cell.length_c   1.000
_cell.angle_alpha   90.00
_cell.angle_beta   90.00
_cell.angle_gamma   90.00
#
_symmetry.space_group_name_H-M   'P 1'
#
loop_
_entity.id
_entity.type
_entity.pdbx_description
1 polymer ?
#
loop_
_entity_poly.entity_id
_entity_poly.type
_entity_poly.pdbx_seq_one_letter_code
_entity_poly.pdbx_strand_id
1 'polypeptide(L)'
;MKTLILNIKQLVQTELSPRKWVAGKDMARLGILENAYLLVEEDKIAGFGKMEDLNREVVYAGGDIVKEIDATGRLVMPSYCDSHTHLVYAGSREIEYIDKIRVFLTKK
;
A
#
# COMPACT_ATOMS: atom_id res chain seq x y z
N MET A 1 16.99 -1.93 -14.41
CA MET A 1 15.91 -1.12 -15.05
C MET A 1 15.15 -0.36 -13.99
N LYS A 2 14.89 0.88 -14.25
CA LYS A 2 14.10 1.73 -13.35
C LYS A 2 12.71 1.96 -13.93
N THR A 3 11.72 2.05 -13.08
CA THR A 3 10.37 2.47 -13.45
C THR A 3 10.01 3.71 -12.62
N LEU A 4 9.70 4.79 -13.31
CA LEU A 4 9.31 6.05 -12.69
C LEU A 4 7.82 6.29 -12.95
N ILE A 5 7.03 6.30 -11.90
CA ILE A 5 5.60 6.57 -11.96
C ILE A 5 5.40 8.04 -11.59
N LEU A 6 4.79 8.79 -12.48
CA LEU A 6 4.66 10.24 -12.42
C LEU A 6 3.22 10.69 -12.22
N ASN A 7 3.06 11.88 -11.68
CA ASN A 7 1.77 12.57 -11.57
C ASN A 7 0.71 11.76 -10.83
N ILE A 8 1.13 10.99 -9.84
CA ILE A 8 0.23 10.18 -9.02
C ILE A 8 -0.70 11.13 -8.25
N LYS A 9 -2.03 10.99 -8.45
CA LYS A 9 -3.00 11.81 -7.74
C LYS A 9 -2.91 11.61 -6.24
N GLN A 10 -2.91 10.35 -5.81
CA GLN A 10 -2.71 9.97 -4.41
C GLN A 10 -1.83 8.73 -4.33
N LEU A 11 -0.69 8.87 -3.67
CA LEU A 11 0.17 7.76 -3.30
C LEU A 11 -0.15 7.37 -1.86
N VAL A 12 -0.74 6.19 -1.68
CA VAL A 12 -1.31 5.74 -0.41
C VAL A 12 -0.33 4.83 0.33
N GLN A 13 -0.40 4.83 1.63
CA GLN A 13 0.48 4.08 2.54
C GLN A 13 1.94 4.53 2.51
N THR A 14 2.15 5.84 2.45
CA THR A 14 3.49 6.41 2.54
C THR A 14 3.94 6.48 4.00
N GLU A 15 4.95 5.69 4.34
CA GLU A 15 5.51 5.64 5.69
C GLU A 15 6.95 6.19 5.66
N LEU A 16 7.17 7.32 6.33
CA LEU A 16 8.50 7.89 6.50
C LEU A 16 9.25 7.25 7.68
N SER A 17 8.50 6.75 8.65
CA SER A 17 9.02 6.04 9.82
C SER A 17 8.26 4.73 9.97
N PRO A 18 8.78 3.63 9.43
CA PRO A 18 8.09 2.35 9.48
C PRO A 18 7.81 1.90 10.92
N ARG A 19 6.57 1.51 11.17
CA ARG A 19 6.12 1.00 12.46
C ARG A 19 5.96 -0.52 12.40
N LYS A 20 6.34 -1.20 13.48
CA LYS A 20 6.20 -2.67 13.56
C LYS A 20 4.74 -3.11 13.63
N TRP A 21 3.89 -2.28 14.19
CA TRP A 21 2.46 -2.53 14.33
C TRP A 21 1.70 -1.22 14.46
N VAL A 22 0.42 -1.28 14.12
CA VAL A 22 -0.50 -0.15 14.20
C VAL A 22 -1.77 -0.66 14.86
N ALA A 23 -2.30 0.06 15.84
CA ALA A 23 -3.46 -0.35 16.60
C ALA A 23 -4.41 0.81 16.89
N GLY A 24 -5.66 0.46 17.25
CA GLY A 24 -6.68 1.41 17.66
C GLY A 24 -7.06 2.38 16.54
N LYS A 25 -7.20 3.65 16.88
CA LYS A 25 -7.60 4.70 15.93
C LYS A 25 -6.62 4.91 14.80
N ASP A 26 -5.36 4.57 15.00
CA ASP A 26 -4.31 4.72 13.99
C ASP A 26 -4.50 3.76 12.82
N MET A 27 -5.22 2.66 13.00
CA MET A 27 -5.55 1.73 11.91
C MET A 27 -6.43 2.35 10.82
N ALA A 28 -7.15 3.42 11.14
CA ALA A 28 -7.98 4.16 10.18
C ALA A 28 -7.21 5.28 9.47
N ARG A 29 -5.94 5.46 9.77
CA ARG A 29 -5.11 6.54 9.23
C ARG A 29 -4.03 5.98 8.34
N LEU A 30 -4.00 6.46 7.11
CA LEU A 30 -2.97 6.11 6.13
C LEU A 30 -2.20 7.37 5.75
N GLY A 31 -0.89 7.24 5.61
CA GLY A 31 -0.07 8.28 5.00
C GLY A 31 -0.43 8.40 3.51
N ILE A 32 -0.70 9.61 3.05
CA ILE A 32 -1.05 9.89 1.66
C ILE A 32 -0.22 11.08 1.18
N LEU A 33 0.39 10.94 0.01
CA LEU A 33 1.00 12.05 -0.73
C LEU A 33 0.16 12.35 -1.96
N GLU A 34 -0.18 13.62 -2.14
CA GLU A 34 -0.85 14.11 -3.34
C GLU A 34 0.16 14.62 -4.35
N ASN A 35 -0.15 14.47 -5.65
CA ASN A 35 0.73 14.87 -6.74
C ASN A 35 2.16 14.34 -6.55
N ALA A 36 2.28 13.03 -6.54
CA ALA A 36 3.47 12.32 -6.13
C ALA A 36 4.16 11.57 -7.27
N TYR A 37 5.38 11.14 -7.01
CA TYR A 37 6.10 10.18 -7.85
C TYR A 37 6.50 8.96 -7.04
N LEU A 38 6.72 7.86 -7.73
CA LEU A 38 7.26 6.62 -7.18
C LEU A 38 8.34 6.10 -8.12
N LEU A 39 9.53 5.88 -7.58
CA LEU A 39 10.64 5.28 -8.30
C LEU A 39 10.84 3.85 -7.83
N VAL A 40 10.79 2.94 -8.77
CA VAL A 40 11.08 1.52 -8.56
C VAL A 40 12.36 1.17 -9.29
N GLU A 41 13.29 0.53 -8.62
CA GLU A 41 14.53 0.02 -9.18
C GLU A 41 14.56 -1.49 -9.02
N GLU A 42 14.59 -2.20 -10.15
CA GLU A 42 14.40 -3.65 -10.21
C GLU A 42 13.08 -4.06 -9.51
N ASP A 43 13.15 -4.75 -8.40
CA ASP A 43 12.00 -5.23 -7.62
C ASP A 43 11.76 -4.44 -6.32
N LYS A 44 12.44 -3.29 -6.16
CA LYS A 44 12.39 -2.52 -4.91
C LYS A 44 11.96 -1.08 -5.14
N ILE A 45 11.29 -0.53 -4.14
CA ILE A 45 11.01 0.90 -4.10
C ILE A 45 12.32 1.62 -3.78
N ALA A 46 12.82 2.41 -4.74
CA ALA A 46 14.04 3.19 -4.58
C ALA A 46 13.77 4.57 -3.98
N GLY A 47 12.57 5.11 -4.19
CA GLY A 47 12.19 6.40 -3.61
C GLY A 47 10.78 6.80 -3.99
N PHE A 48 10.27 7.76 -3.25
CA PHE A 48 8.98 8.39 -3.54
C PHE A 48 8.97 9.80 -2.93
N GLY A 49 8.07 10.63 -3.39
CA GLY A 49 7.92 11.98 -2.88
C GLY A 49 6.91 12.77 -3.70
N LYS A 50 6.84 14.07 -3.44
CA LYS A 50 6.04 14.99 -4.23
C LYS A 50 6.68 15.24 -5.58
N MET A 51 5.88 15.46 -6.62
CA MET A 51 6.39 15.78 -7.96
C MET A 51 7.31 17.00 -7.97
N GLU A 52 7.04 18.00 -7.14
CA GLU A 52 7.88 19.21 -7.03
C GLU A 52 9.30 18.91 -6.52
N ASP A 53 9.49 17.81 -5.79
CA ASP A 53 10.78 17.39 -5.23
C ASP A 53 11.52 16.37 -6.13
N LEU A 54 10.93 16.01 -7.26
CA LEU A 54 11.54 15.03 -8.16
C LEU A 54 12.78 15.61 -8.84
N ASN A 55 13.91 14.98 -8.64
CA ASN A 55 15.14 15.29 -9.34
C ASN A 55 15.38 14.28 -10.48
N ARG A 56 14.99 14.66 -11.70
CA ARG A 56 15.14 13.80 -12.87
C ARG A 56 16.59 13.50 -13.21
N GLU A 57 17.50 14.41 -12.95
CA GLU A 57 18.93 14.19 -13.20
C GLU A 57 19.46 13.02 -12.41
N VAL A 58 19.04 12.91 -11.14
CA VAL A 58 19.44 11.77 -10.29
C VAL A 58 18.83 10.46 -10.79
N VAL A 59 17.57 10.48 -11.20
CA VAL A 59 16.88 9.27 -11.70
C VAL A 59 17.55 8.73 -12.96
N TYR A 60 17.95 9.60 -13.87
CA TYR A 60 18.58 9.22 -15.15
C TYR A 60 20.10 9.11 -15.08
N ALA A 61 20.71 9.40 -13.94
CA ALA A 61 22.15 9.22 -13.77
C ALA A 61 22.54 7.74 -13.91
N GLY A 62 23.70 7.47 -14.50
CA GLY A 62 24.22 6.12 -14.64
C GLY A 62 23.81 5.39 -15.92
N GLY A 63 23.03 6.00 -16.81
CA GLY A 63 22.68 5.43 -18.11
C GLY A 63 21.72 4.25 -18.07
N ASP A 64 21.02 4.06 -16.96
CA ASP A 64 20.01 3.01 -16.84
C ASP A 64 18.80 3.29 -17.74
N ILE A 65 18.16 2.21 -18.17
CA ILE A 65 16.87 2.33 -18.86
C ILE A 65 15.80 2.72 -17.83
N VAL A 66 15.10 3.81 -18.10
CA VAL A 66 14.00 4.30 -17.27
C VAL A 66 12.71 4.21 -18.04
N LYS A 67 11.77 3.41 -17.53
CA LYS A 67 10.40 3.36 -18.03
C LYS A 67 9.57 4.40 -17.26
N GLU A 68 8.94 5.31 -17.96
CA GLU A 68 8.01 6.26 -17.37
C GLU A 68 6.56 5.81 -17.50
N ILE A 69 5.79 5.96 -16.44
CA ILE A 69 4.36 5.69 -16.41
C ILE A 69 3.66 6.97 -15.91
N ASP A 70 2.78 7.53 -16.69
CA ASP A 70 1.96 8.65 -16.28
C ASP A 70 0.71 8.14 -15.56
N ALA A 71 0.60 8.47 -14.27
CA ALA A 71 -0.52 8.10 -13.41
C ALA A 71 -1.46 9.27 -13.11
N THR A 72 -1.55 10.24 -14.00
CA THR A 72 -2.45 11.40 -13.83
C THR A 72 -3.88 10.96 -13.53
N GLY A 73 -4.45 11.49 -12.46
CA GLY A 73 -5.81 11.17 -12.01
C GLY A 73 -5.97 9.80 -11.34
N ARG A 74 -4.87 9.07 -11.12
CA ARG A 74 -4.89 7.72 -10.57
C ARG A 74 -4.35 7.67 -9.16
N LEU A 75 -4.89 6.71 -8.41
CA LEU A 75 -4.41 6.32 -7.09
C LEU A 75 -3.39 5.20 -7.26
N VAL A 76 -2.28 5.28 -6.52
CA VAL A 76 -1.27 4.22 -6.44
C VAL A 76 -1.16 3.77 -4.99
N MET A 77 -1.23 2.47 -4.77
CA MET A 77 -1.15 1.86 -3.45
C MET A 77 -0.40 0.52 -3.55
N PRO A 78 0.09 -0.03 -2.42
CA PRO A 78 0.61 -1.38 -2.39
C PRO A 78 -0.43 -2.39 -2.86
N SER A 79 0.02 -3.47 -3.49
CA SER A 79 -0.87 -4.56 -3.87
C SER A 79 -1.40 -5.29 -2.64
N TYR A 80 -2.46 -6.05 -2.84
CA TYR A 80 -3.06 -6.82 -1.76
C TYR A 80 -2.11 -7.85 -1.19
N CYS A 81 -2.12 -7.97 0.13
CA CYS A 81 -1.43 -9.03 0.86
C CYS A 81 -2.47 -9.74 1.72
N ASP A 82 -2.70 -11.00 1.41
CA ASP A 82 -3.60 -11.85 2.19
C ASP A 82 -2.76 -12.77 3.09
N SER A 83 -2.67 -12.41 4.36
CA SER A 83 -1.86 -13.15 5.34
C SER A 83 -2.59 -14.38 5.90
N HIS A 84 -3.88 -14.49 5.69
CA HIS A 84 -4.68 -15.60 6.19
C HIS A 84 -5.91 -15.81 5.31
N THR A 85 -5.86 -16.83 4.46
CA THR A 85 -6.99 -17.24 3.63
C THR A 85 -7.13 -18.76 3.60
N HIS A 86 -8.34 -19.22 3.42
CA HIS A 86 -8.66 -20.63 3.28
C HIS A 86 -9.06 -20.89 1.82
N LEU A 87 -8.08 -21.25 0.99
CA LEU A 87 -8.32 -21.60 -0.41
C LEU A 87 -9.13 -22.90 -0.52
N VAL A 88 -8.88 -23.83 0.39
CA VAL A 88 -9.63 -25.08 0.54
C VAL A 88 -9.93 -25.27 2.03
N TYR A 89 -11.17 -25.59 2.37
CA TYR A 89 -11.58 -25.83 3.74
C TYR A 89 -12.45 -27.09 3.86
N ALA A 90 -12.36 -27.74 5.00
CA ALA A 90 -13.08 -28.99 5.29
C ALA A 90 -14.52 -28.76 5.77
N GLY A 91 -14.86 -27.55 6.17
CA GLY A 91 -16.20 -27.16 6.63
C GLY A 91 -16.26 -25.67 6.92
N SER A 92 -17.48 -25.18 7.09
CA SER A 92 -17.71 -23.77 7.42
C SER A 92 -17.71 -23.55 8.93
N ARG A 93 -17.44 -22.30 9.35
CA ARG A 93 -17.41 -21.92 10.77
C ARG A 93 -18.63 -21.09 11.17
N GLU A 94 -19.71 -21.18 10.41
CA GLU A 94 -20.93 -20.40 10.66
C GLU A 94 -21.53 -20.70 12.04
N ILE A 95 -21.52 -21.98 12.45
CA ILE A 95 -22.01 -22.40 13.76
C ILE A 95 -21.25 -21.72 14.89
N GLU A 96 -19.93 -21.65 14.79
CA GLU A 96 -19.12 -20.96 15.80
C GLU A 96 -19.47 -19.47 15.91
N TYR A 97 -19.74 -18.84 14.78
CA TYR A 97 -20.16 -17.44 14.73
C TYR A 97 -21.53 -17.24 15.38
N ILE A 98 -22.49 -18.12 15.06
CA ILE A 98 -23.83 -18.12 15.66
C ILE A 98 -23.75 -18.32 17.18
N ASP A 99 -22.91 -19.25 17.64
CA ASP A 99 -22.74 -19.52 19.06
C ASP A 99 -22.13 -18.33 19.81
N LYS A 100 -21.20 -17.60 19.20
CA LYS A 100 -20.67 -16.36 19.76
C LYS A 100 -21.73 -15.30 19.93
N ILE A 101 -22.60 -15.13 18.96
CA ILE A 101 -23.73 -14.19 19.03
C ILE A 101 -24.71 -14.60 20.14
N ARG A 102 -25.05 -15.87 20.25
CA ARG A 102 -25.93 -16.40 21.29
C ARG A 102 -25.39 -16.11 22.69
N VAL A 103 -24.11 -16.38 22.92
CA VAL A 103 -23.43 -16.09 24.20
C VAL A 103 -23.49 -14.59 24.50
N PHE A 104 -23.30 -13.73 23.53
CA PHE A 104 -23.40 -12.29 23.70
C PHE A 104 -24.81 -11.84 24.12
N LEU A 105 -25.84 -12.41 23.50
CA LEU A 105 -27.23 -12.08 23.80
C LEU A 105 -27.71 -12.59 25.16
N THR A 106 -27.12 -13.66 25.67
CA THR A 106 -27.50 -14.26 26.96
C THR A 106 -26.78 -13.66 28.16
N LYS A 107 -25.70 -12.91 27.94
CA LYS A 107 -24.95 -12.20 28.98
C LYS A 107 -25.53 -10.81 29.25
N LYS A 108 -26.78 -10.76 29.65
CA LYS A 108 -27.39 -9.50 30.14
C LYS A 108 -27.34 -9.46 31.65
#